data_c880d6979bd118609571c86983ac3dc4
#
_entry.id   c880d6979bd118609571c86983ac3dc4
#
_cell.length_a   1.000
_cell.length_b   1.000
_cell.length_c   1.000
_cell.angle_alpha   90.00
_cell.angle_beta   90.00
_cell.angle_gamma   90.00
#
_symmetry.space_group_name_H-M   'P 1'
#
loop_
_entity.id
_entity.type
_entity.pdbx_description
1 polymer ?
#
loop_
_entity_poly.entity_id
_entity_poly.type
_entity_poly.pdbx_seq_one_letter_code
_entity_poly.pdbx_strand_id
1 'polypeptide(L)'
;LHLTQTVSSDRIDFLEQNHPEWIHFEPYLGTYFYRFNLEEPPFDDVRVRLAFNLATNRQAIVEKVTKGGQKPALCFTPPGTGGFTPESRFKFNPQKAKALLQDYLDEKGLKSLPRIELKYNTSEGHKKVAEALQGMWKTHLGAEIQLLNMEWKVFLSTIEKRDFALARAGWIGDYVDANTFLHMWRTGDGHNNTGWSNARYDELLELAAREPDPEKRFLHFEECEKLLAEHAPILPIYFYVHVTLR
;
A
#
# COMPACT_ATOMS: atom_id res chain seq x y z
N LEU A 1 -8.61 32.22 13.46
CA LEU A 1 -8.07 31.25 12.48
C LEU A 1 -8.71 29.89 12.78
N HIS A 2 -9.50 29.37 11.84
CA HIS A 2 -10.04 28.02 11.95
C HIS A 2 -9.23 27.13 11.02
N LEU A 3 -8.37 26.29 11.58
CA LEU A 3 -7.64 25.27 10.86
C LEU A 3 -8.43 23.95 10.94
N THR A 4 -8.82 23.37 9.80
CA THR A 4 -9.32 21.99 9.77
C THR A 4 -8.21 21.06 9.28
N GLN A 5 -7.99 19.97 9.98
CA GLN A 5 -6.93 19.00 9.63
C GLN A 5 -7.39 17.93 8.64
N THR A 6 -8.69 17.87 8.34
CA THR A 6 -9.25 16.89 7.41
C THR A 6 -10.35 17.52 6.58
N VAL A 7 -10.23 17.41 5.24
CA VAL A 7 -11.24 17.82 4.28
C VAL A 7 -11.83 16.58 3.62
N SER A 8 -13.16 16.48 3.60
CA SER A 8 -13.82 15.37 2.91
C SER A 8 -13.53 15.42 1.41
N SER A 9 -13.21 14.29 0.79
CA SER A 9 -12.94 14.18 -0.65
C SER A 9 -14.07 14.73 -1.52
N ASP A 10 -15.32 14.68 -1.02
CA ASP A 10 -16.50 15.20 -1.74
C ASP A 10 -16.55 16.73 -1.81
N ARG A 11 -15.78 17.41 -0.97
CA ARG A 11 -15.72 18.87 -0.92
C ARG A 11 -14.50 19.45 -1.62
N ILE A 12 -13.52 18.65 -1.94
CA ILE A 12 -12.25 19.13 -2.50
C ILE A 12 -12.48 19.84 -3.84
N ASP A 13 -13.17 19.21 -4.79
CA ASP A 13 -13.43 19.80 -6.11
C ASP A 13 -14.16 21.15 -5.98
N PHE A 14 -15.14 21.26 -5.07
CA PHE A 14 -15.86 22.50 -4.84
C PHE A 14 -14.96 23.60 -4.27
N LEU A 15 -14.10 23.24 -3.31
CA LEU A 15 -13.19 24.19 -2.65
C LEU A 15 -12.10 24.67 -3.62
N GLU A 16 -11.51 23.78 -4.41
CA GLU A 16 -10.53 24.16 -5.43
C GLU A 16 -11.11 25.11 -6.50
N GLN A 17 -12.37 24.91 -6.90
CA GLN A 17 -13.02 25.74 -7.91
C GLN A 17 -13.53 27.09 -7.38
N ASN A 18 -14.01 27.15 -6.14
CA ASN A 18 -14.70 28.32 -5.61
C ASN A 18 -13.90 29.07 -4.53
N HIS A 19 -12.97 28.39 -3.85
CA HIS A 19 -12.19 28.93 -2.73
C HIS A 19 -10.75 28.38 -2.74
N PRO A 20 -10.01 28.51 -3.85
CA PRO A 20 -8.65 27.94 -3.96
C PRO A 20 -7.69 28.50 -2.92
N GLU A 21 -7.93 29.72 -2.44
CA GLU A 21 -7.11 30.37 -1.41
C GLU A 21 -7.29 29.76 -0.01
N TRP A 22 -8.32 28.95 0.22
CA TRP A 22 -8.59 28.32 1.51
C TRP A 22 -8.03 26.90 1.60
N ILE A 23 -7.90 26.21 0.47
CA ILE A 23 -7.47 24.81 0.45
C ILE A 23 -5.97 24.70 0.16
N HIS A 24 -5.26 23.97 1.00
CA HIS A 24 -3.81 23.77 0.86
C HIS A 24 -3.48 22.29 0.86
N PHE A 25 -2.59 21.89 -0.05
CA PHE A 25 -2.10 20.52 -0.20
C PHE A 25 -0.62 20.49 0.15
N GLU A 26 -0.27 19.79 1.21
CA GLU A 26 1.10 19.68 1.69
C GLU A 26 1.55 18.21 1.68
N PRO A 27 2.72 17.88 1.11
CA PRO A 27 3.24 16.51 1.19
C PRO A 27 3.31 16.04 2.64
N TYR A 28 2.88 14.80 2.89
CA TYR A 28 2.98 14.18 4.19
C TYR A 28 3.77 12.87 4.08
N LEU A 29 4.82 12.75 4.89
CA LEU A 29 5.77 11.66 4.81
C LEU A 29 5.11 10.34 5.21
N GLY A 30 4.43 9.69 4.28
CA GLY A 30 3.75 8.45 4.56
C GLY A 30 3.17 7.77 3.34
N THR A 31 2.89 6.47 3.50
CA THR A 31 2.36 5.60 2.47
C THR A 31 1.10 4.90 2.96
N TYR A 32 0.02 5.03 2.19
CA TYR A 32 -1.20 4.26 2.35
C TYR A 32 -1.08 2.98 1.54
N PHE A 33 -1.33 1.83 2.16
CA PHE A 33 -1.17 0.53 1.53
C PHE A 33 -2.13 -0.51 2.10
N TYR A 34 -2.15 -1.68 1.49
CA TYR A 34 -2.74 -2.89 2.06
C TYR A 34 -1.64 -3.92 2.29
N ARG A 35 -1.83 -4.79 3.28
CA ARG A 35 -0.96 -5.92 3.56
C ARG A 35 -1.67 -7.22 3.30
N PHE A 36 -0.95 -8.18 2.74
CA PHE A 36 -1.41 -9.55 2.58
C PHE A 36 -0.99 -10.40 3.79
N ASN A 37 -1.78 -11.41 4.14
CA ASN A 37 -1.32 -12.47 5.01
C ASN A 37 -0.70 -13.58 4.14
N LEU A 38 0.62 -13.77 4.25
CA LEU A 38 1.37 -14.72 3.45
C LEU A 38 1.34 -16.15 4.03
N GLU A 39 0.76 -16.32 5.20
CA GLU A 39 0.70 -17.62 5.90
C GLU A 39 -0.50 -18.46 5.44
N GLU A 40 -1.45 -17.87 4.70
CA GLU A 40 -2.67 -18.54 4.29
C GLU A 40 -3.00 -18.32 2.79
N PRO A 41 -3.61 -19.36 2.14
CA PRO A 41 -4.11 -19.22 0.79
C PRO A 41 -5.22 -18.14 0.69
N PRO A 42 -5.32 -17.44 -0.47
CA PRO A 42 -4.50 -17.61 -1.67
C PRO A 42 -3.25 -16.73 -1.69
N PHE A 43 -2.97 -15.98 -0.62
CA PHE A 43 -1.89 -15.01 -0.57
C PHE A 43 -0.55 -15.59 -0.11
N ASP A 44 -0.48 -16.88 0.20
CA ASP A 44 0.77 -17.64 0.32
C ASP A 44 1.54 -17.72 -1.03
N ASP A 45 0.81 -17.65 -2.17
CA ASP A 45 1.40 -17.65 -3.50
C ASP A 45 1.70 -16.23 -4.01
N VAL A 46 2.94 -16.00 -4.42
CA VAL A 46 3.40 -14.69 -4.92
C VAL A 46 2.68 -14.26 -6.21
N ARG A 47 2.27 -15.20 -7.06
CA ARG A 47 1.54 -14.92 -8.32
C ARG A 47 0.21 -14.22 -8.03
N VAL A 48 -0.49 -14.64 -6.98
CA VAL A 48 -1.77 -14.03 -6.57
C VAL A 48 -1.51 -12.61 -6.06
N ARG A 49 -0.53 -12.40 -5.17
CA ARG A 49 -0.18 -11.07 -4.66
C ARG A 49 0.24 -10.11 -5.77
N LEU A 50 1.05 -10.58 -6.71
CA LEU A 50 1.42 -9.80 -7.91
C LEU A 50 0.21 -9.50 -8.79
N ALA A 51 -0.71 -10.46 -8.98
CA ALA A 51 -1.93 -10.24 -9.75
C ALA A 51 -2.78 -9.12 -9.15
N PHE A 52 -2.98 -9.10 -7.83
CA PHE A 52 -3.71 -8.03 -7.13
C PHE A 52 -3.01 -6.67 -7.28
N ASN A 53 -1.68 -6.64 -7.15
CA ASN A 53 -0.88 -5.43 -7.36
C ASN A 53 -1.01 -4.88 -8.79
N LEU A 54 -0.86 -5.74 -9.79
CA LEU A 54 -0.93 -5.38 -11.21
C LEU A 54 -2.35 -5.03 -11.68
N ALA A 55 -3.40 -5.55 -11.02
CA ALA A 55 -4.78 -5.22 -11.31
C ALA A 55 -5.26 -3.92 -10.63
N THR A 56 -4.41 -3.26 -9.85
CA THR A 56 -4.73 -2.03 -9.12
C THR A 56 -4.28 -0.79 -9.89
N ASN A 57 -5.24 -0.02 -10.40
CA ASN A 57 -5.00 1.27 -11.05
C ASN A 57 -4.92 2.39 -9.99
N ARG A 58 -3.71 2.64 -9.49
CA ARG A 58 -3.43 3.64 -8.46
C ARG A 58 -3.72 5.06 -8.92
N GLN A 59 -3.46 5.35 -10.19
CA GLN A 59 -3.75 6.66 -10.78
C GLN A 59 -5.26 6.97 -10.73
N ALA A 60 -6.09 5.98 -11.10
CA ALA A 60 -7.54 6.16 -11.01
C ALA A 60 -8.04 6.36 -9.56
N ILE A 61 -7.39 5.74 -8.57
CA ILE A 61 -7.73 5.93 -7.15
C ILE A 61 -7.44 7.37 -6.73
N VAL A 62 -6.25 7.90 -7.01
CA VAL A 62 -5.88 9.26 -6.58
C VAL A 62 -6.68 10.34 -7.30
N GLU A 63 -7.01 10.15 -8.57
CA GLU A 63 -7.77 11.12 -9.37
C GLU A 63 -9.28 11.11 -9.10
N LYS A 64 -9.87 9.93 -8.88
CA LYS A 64 -11.32 9.77 -8.85
C LYS A 64 -11.90 9.48 -7.47
N VAL A 65 -11.09 8.95 -6.54
CA VAL A 65 -11.57 8.53 -5.23
C VAL A 65 -11.08 9.46 -4.13
N THR A 66 -9.76 9.68 -4.02
CA THR A 66 -9.21 10.50 -2.94
C THR A 66 -9.19 11.99 -3.26
N LYS A 67 -8.81 12.39 -4.48
CA LYS A 67 -8.83 13.76 -5.02
C LYS A 67 -8.03 14.82 -4.23
N GLY A 68 -7.38 14.44 -3.14
CA GLY A 68 -6.66 15.34 -2.22
C GLY A 68 -5.20 15.55 -2.59
N GLY A 69 -4.83 15.57 -3.87
CA GLY A 69 -3.45 15.80 -4.32
C GLY A 69 -2.48 14.64 -4.05
N GLN A 70 -2.97 13.49 -3.57
CA GLN A 70 -2.16 12.28 -3.38
C GLN A 70 -1.50 11.85 -4.68
N LYS A 71 -0.29 11.30 -4.58
CA LYS A 71 0.41 10.69 -5.71
C LYS A 71 0.32 9.16 -5.63
N PRO A 72 0.17 8.46 -6.76
CA PRO A 72 0.14 7.01 -6.77
C PRO A 72 1.46 6.44 -6.24
N ALA A 73 1.39 5.49 -5.30
CA ALA A 73 2.57 4.82 -4.76
C ALA A 73 3.00 3.66 -5.68
N LEU A 74 4.01 3.93 -6.51
CA LEU A 74 4.62 2.93 -7.40
C LEU A 74 5.86 2.27 -6.77
N CYS A 75 6.20 2.64 -5.55
CA CYS A 75 7.19 2.08 -4.62
C CYS A 75 6.62 2.20 -3.21
N PHE A 76 7.31 1.68 -2.20
CA PHE A 76 6.80 1.79 -0.82
C PHE A 76 7.29 3.06 -0.12
N THR A 77 8.59 3.36 -0.22
CA THR A 77 9.15 4.59 0.33
C THR A 77 8.74 5.81 -0.51
N PRO A 78 8.19 6.90 0.09
CA PRO A 78 7.88 8.12 -0.66
C PRO A 78 9.14 8.70 -1.33
N PRO A 79 9.08 9.04 -2.64
CA PRO A 79 10.21 9.62 -3.36
C PRO A 79 10.76 10.89 -2.70
N GLY A 80 12.09 11.01 -2.63
CA GLY A 80 12.79 12.14 -2.01
C GLY A 80 13.00 12.01 -0.50
N THR A 81 12.59 10.90 0.13
CA THR A 81 12.78 10.68 1.56
C THR A 81 14.26 10.60 1.93
N GLY A 82 14.77 11.61 2.64
CA GLY A 82 16.20 11.70 2.99
C GLY A 82 17.13 11.74 1.77
N GLY A 83 16.63 12.20 0.61
CA GLY A 83 17.36 12.19 -0.67
C GLY A 83 17.16 10.92 -1.50
N PHE A 84 16.61 9.84 -0.94
CA PHE A 84 16.37 8.60 -1.65
C PHE A 84 15.09 8.66 -2.48
N THR A 85 15.16 8.21 -3.73
CA THR A 85 14.01 8.09 -4.64
C THR A 85 14.02 6.71 -5.30
N PRO A 86 13.14 5.79 -4.86
CA PRO A 86 13.08 4.45 -5.43
C PRO A 86 12.58 4.44 -6.88
N GLU A 87 12.93 3.39 -7.62
CA GLU A 87 12.32 3.12 -8.91
C GLU A 87 10.84 2.76 -8.79
N SER A 88 10.04 3.15 -9.79
CA SER A 88 8.62 2.81 -9.90
C SER A 88 8.44 1.36 -10.33
N ARG A 89 7.99 0.49 -9.44
CA ARG A 89 7.89 -0.96 -9.65
C ARG A 89 6.45 -1.48 -9.67
N PHE A 90 5.56 -0.92 -8.83
CA PHE A 90 4.16 -1.35 -8.74
C PHE A 90 3.29 -0.76 -9.88
N LYS A 91 3.45 -1.27 -11.10
CA LYS A 91 2.77 -0.78 -12.31
C LYS A 91 1.42 -1.46 -12.52
N PHE A 92 0.46 -0.73 -13.11
CA PHE A 92 -0.81 -1.28 -13.54
C PHE A 92 -0.66 -2.06 -14.84
N ASN A 93 -0.98 -3.35 -14.83
CA ASN A 93 -1.00 -4.23 -16.00
C ASN A 93 -2.01 -5.37 -15.79
N PRO A 94 -3.30 -5.14 -16.08
CA PRO A 94 -4.35 -6.12 -15.84
C PRO A 94 -4.24 -7.38 -16.71
N GLN A 95 -3.60 -7.31 -17.89
CA GLN A 95 -3.38 -8.47 -18.74
C GLN A 95 -2.38 -9.44 -18.08
N LYS A 96 -1.24 -8.92 -17.59
CA LYS A 96 -0.27 -9.72 -16.84
C LYS A 96 -0.85 -10.22 -15.52
N ALA A 97 -1.67 -9.40 -14.86
CA ALA A 97 -2.37 -9.80 -13.63
C ALA A 97 -3.25 -11.04 -13.85
N LYS A 98 -4.05 -11.01 -14.93
CA LYS A 98 -4.92 -12.13 -15.30
C LYS A 98 -4.14 -13.39 -15.64
N ALA A 99 -3.03 -13.27 -16.37
CA ALA A 99 -2.17 -14.42 -16.71
C ALA A 99 -1.59 -15.09 -15.45
N LEU A 100 -1.00 -14.31 -14.54
CA LEU A 100 -0.46 -14.82 -13.28
C LEU A 100 -1.50 -15.53 -12.41
N LEU A 101 -2.71 -14.96 -12.36
CA LEU A 101 -3.81 -15.58 -11.61
C LEU A 101 -4.25 -16.88 -12.29
N GLN A 102 -4.34 -16.91 -13.63
CA GLN A 102 -4.72 -18.13 -14.36
C GLN A 102 -3.71 -19.25 -14.14
N ASP A 103 -2.40 -18.96 -14.21
CA ASP A 103 -1.34 -19.93 -13.92
C ASP A 103 -1.48 -20.54 -12.51
N TYR A 104 -1.84 -19.71 -11.52
CA TYR A 104 -2.11 -20.18 -10.15
C TYR A 104 -3.35 -21.10 -10.09
N LEU A 105 -4.46 -20.65 -10.72
CA LEU A 105 -5.72 -21.41 -10.70
C LEU A 105 -5.58 -22.76 -11.39
N ASP A 106 -4.89 -22.81 -12.53
CA ASP A 106 -4.64 -24.04 -13.30
C ASP A 106 -3.79 -25.03 -12.50
N GLU A 107 -2.72 -24.54 -11.85
CA GLU A 107 -1.86 -25.40 -11.00
C GLU A 107 -2.64 -25.98 -9.80
N LYS A 108 -3.51 -25.18 -9.20
CA LYS A 108 -4.32 -25.62 -8.04
C LYS A 108 -5.59 -26.37 -8.43
N GLY A 109 -5.91 -26.50 -9.73
CA GLY A 109 -7.15 -27.10 -10.23
C GLY A 109 -8.43 -26.34 -9.81
N LEU A 110 -8.30 -25.02 -9.62
CA LEU A 110 -9.38 -24.15 -9.17
C LEU A 110 -10.02 -23.43 -10.38
N LYS A 111 -11.34 -23.22 -10.32
CA LYS A 111 -12.06 -22.44 -11.33
C LYS A 111 -12.01 -20.93 -11.04
N SER A 112 -11.90 -20.55 -9.80
CA SER A 112 -11.83 -19.16 -9.33
C SER A 112 -11.19 -19.11 -7.95
N LEU A 113 -10.78 -17.91 -7.52
CA LEU A 113 -10.37 -17.67 -6.14
C LEU A 113 -11.54 -17.88 -5.17
N PRO A 114 -11.28 -18.31 -3.93
CA PRO A 114 -12.27 -18.24 -2.87
C PRO A 114 -12.67 -16.79 -2.61
N ARG A 115 -13.80 -16.58 -1.92
CA ARG A 115 -14.17 -15.25 -1.45
C ARG A 115 -13.14 -14.75 -0.45
N ILE A 116 -12.63 -13.53 -0.66
CA ILE A 116 -11.55 -12.93 0.12
C ILE A 116 -12.11 -11.82 1.01
N GLU A 117 -11.75 -11.82 2.28
CA GLU A 117 -12.07 -10.73 3.20
C GLU A 117 -11.02 -9.62 3.13
N LEU A 118 -11.47 -8.38 2.91
CA LEU A 118 -10.68 -7.18 3.03
C LEU A 118 -11.10 -6.43 4.29
N LYS A 119 -10.24 -6.40 5.30
CA LYS A 119 -10.49 -5.74 6.58
C LYS A 119 -9.92 -4.32 6.60
N TYR A 120 -10.71 -3.36 7.11
CA TYR A 120 -10.29 -1.96 7.27
C TYR A 120 -10.95 -1.32 8.49
N ASN A 121 -10.26 -0.38 9.12
CA ASN A 121 -10.82 0.38 10.23
C ASN A 121 -11.79 1.47 9.75
N THR A 122 -12.77 1.79 10.59
CA THR A 122 -13.87 2.72 10.27
C THR A 122 -13.35 4.08 9.81
N SER A 123 -13.63 4.42 8.56
CA SER A 123 -13.40 5.72 7.93
C SER A 123 -14.07 5.72 6.56
N GLU A 124 -14.74 6.81 6.21
CA GLU A 124 -15.35 6.97 4.88
C GLU A 124 -14.30 6.94 3.76
N GLY A 125 -13.12 7.52 3.98
CA GLY A 125 -12.02 7.48 3.02
C GLY A 125 -11.52 6.04 2.78
N HIS A 126 -11.37 5.24 3.85
CA HIS A 126 -10.95 3.84 3.73
C HIS A 126 -11.99 3.00 3.01
N LYS A 127 -13.28 3.22 3.30
CA LYS A 127 -14.40 2.56 2.62
C LYS A 127 -14.35 2.83 1.12
N LYS A 128 -14.27 4.09 0.69
CA LYS A 128 -14.23 4.46 -0.74
C LYS A 128 -13.06 3.81 -1.48
N VAL A 129 -11.86 3.77 -0.86
CA VAL A 129 -10.69 3.11 -1.46
C VAL A 129 -10.91 1.59 -1.55
N ALA A 130 -11.45 0.97 -0.51
CA ALA A 130 -11.75 -0.47 -0.49
C ALA A 130 -12.79 -0.85 -1.55
N GLU A 131 -13.86 -0.06 -1.73
CA GLU A 131 -14.87 -0.24 -2.77
C GLU A 131 -14.28 -0.11 -4.18
N ALA A 132 -13.37 0.85 -4.39
CA ALA A 132 -12.67 1.00 -5.66
C ALA A 132 -11.79 -0.21 -5.99
N LEU A 133 -11.03 -0.71 -5.01
CA LEU A 133 -10.22 -1.92 -5.15
C LEU A 133 -11.08 -3.16 -5.43
N GLN A 134 -12.17 -3.35 -4.69
CA GLN A 134 -13.15 -4.42 -4.91
C GLN A 134 -13.64 -4.41 -6.36
N GLY A 135 -14.04 -3.24 -6.89
CA GLY A 135 -14.49 -3.08 -8.27
C GLY A 135 -13.40 -3.40 -9.30
N MET A 136 -12.16 -2.94 -9.08
CA MET A 136 -11.02 -3.22 -9.97
C MET A 136 -10.70 -4.72 -10.01
N TRP A 137 -10.60 -5.38 -8.87
CA TRP A 137 -10.27 -6.80 -8.81
C TRP A 137 -11.40 -7.69 -9.32
N LYS A 138 -12.67 -7.31 -9.11
CA LYS A 138 -13.80 -7.98 -9.76
C LYS A 138 -13.70 -7.87 -11.28
N THR A 139 -13.40 -6.69 -11.81
CA THR A 139 -13.32 -6.44 -13.24
C THR A 139 -12.14 -7.17 -13.91
N HIS A 140 -10.96 -7.11 -13.28
CA HIS A 140 -9.73 -7.59 -13.90
C HIS A 140 -9.37 -9.04 -13.57
N LEU A 141 -9.77 -9.52 -12.38
CA LEU A 141 -9.40 -10.83 -11.87
C LEU A 141 -10.61 -11.76 -11.65
N GLY A 142 -11.84 -11.25 -11.71
CA GLY A 142 -13.02 -11.98 -11.32
C GLY A 142 -13.07 -12.30 -9.80
N ALA A 143 -12.23 -11.64 -9.00
CA ALA A 143 -12.14 -11.89 -7.56
C ALA A 143 -13.36 -11.35 -6.80
N GLU A 144 -13.88 -12.16 -5.89
CA GLU A 144 -14.97 -11.77 -4.99
C GLU A 144 -14.40 -11.31 -3.64
N ILE A 145 -14.52 -10.00 -3.38
CA ILE A 145 -14.00 -9.38 -2.15
C ILE A 145 -15.16 -9.02 -1.23
N GLN A 146 -15.09 -9.46 0.02
CA GLN A 146 -15.97 -9.01 1.09
C GLN A 146 -15.30 -7.90 1.89
N LEU A 147 -15.94 -6.74 1.95
CA LEU A 147 -15.45 -5.60 2.73
C LEU A 147 -15.92 -5.72 4.18
N LEU A 148 -14.99 -5.71 5.14
CA LEU A 148 -15.26 -5.79 6.56
C LEU A 148 -14.75 -4.54 7.27
N ASN A 149 -15.70 -3.69 7.67
CA ASN A 149 -15.43 -2.50 8.49
C ASN A 149 -15.30 -2.91 9.96
N MET A 150 -14.28 -2.39 10.64
CA MET A 150 -14.00 -2.71 12.04
C MET A 150 -13.74 -1.43 12.86
N GLU A 151 -14.16 -1.43 14.12
CA GLU A 151 -13.74 -0.42 15.08
C GLU A 151 -12.22 -0.48 15.28
N TRP A 152 -11.57 0.67 15.56
CA TRP A 152 -10.11 0.79 15.58
C TRP A 152 -9.39 -0.20 16.49
N LYS A 153 -9.85 -0.36 17.74
CA LYS A 153 -9.20 -1.27 18.69
C LYS A 153 -9.33 -2.73 18.30
N VAL A 154 -10.51 -3.10 17.77
CA VAL A 154 -10.77 -4.43 17.24
C VAL A 154 -9.88 -4.68 16.02
N PHE A 155 -9.77 -3.69 15.13
CA PHE A 155 -8.90 -3.77 13.95
C PHE A 155 -7.43 -3.98 14.33
N LEU A 156 -6.89 -3.24 15.30
CA LEU A 156 -5.52 -3.41 15.78
C LEU A 156 -5.27 -4.83 16.30
N SER A 157 -6.16 -5.34 17.16
CA SER A 157 -6.06 -6.71 17.69
C SER A 157 -6.13 -7.77 16.58
N THR A 158 -6.95 -7.53 15.55
CA THR A 158 -7.06 -8.40 14.37
C THR A 158 -5.73 -8.42 13.58
N ILE A 159 -5.08 -7.28 13.41
CA ILE A 159 -3.78 -7.18 12.73
C ILE A 159 -2.68 -7.88 13.52
N GLU A 160 -2.60 -7.65 14.83
CA GLU A 160 -1.61 -8.28 15.71
C GLU A 160 -1.70 -9.81 15.71
N LYS A 161 -2.92 -10.35 15.65
CA LYS A 161 -3.19 -11.79 15.58
C LYS A 161 -3.05 -12.38 14.17
N ARG A 162 -2.78 -11.54 13.16
CA ARG A 162 -2.79 -11.91 11.74
C ARG A 162 -4.11 -12.56 11.28
N ASP A 163 -5.22 -12.23 11.93
CA ASP A 163 -6.56 -12.70 11.56
C ASP A 163 -7.11 -11.87 10.39
N PHE A 164 -6.49 -11.99 9.24
CA PHE A 164 -6.92 -11.34 7.99
C PHE A 164 -6.29 -12.03 6.78
N ALA A 165 -6.98 -12.05 5.65
CA ALA A 165 -6.39 -12.37 4.36
C ALA A 165 -5.76 -11.12 3.73
N LEU A 166 -6.49 -10.00 3.76
CA LEU A 166 -6.08 -8.70 3.22
C LEU A 166 -6.54 -7.60 4.17
N ALA A 167 -5.64 -6.71 4.58
CA ALA A 167 -5.97 -5.65 5.52
C ALA A 167 -5.40 -4.29 5.11
N ARG A 168 -6.18 -3.24 5.33
CA ARG A 168 -5.75 -1.85 5.17
C ARG A 168 -4.59 -1.54 6.10
N ALA A 169 -3.65 -0.71 5.65
CA ALA A 169 -2.55 -0.21 6.46
C ALA A 169 -2.15 1.21 6.04
N GLY A 170 -1.32 1.83 6.85
CA GLY A 170 -0.65 3.07 6.54
C GLY A 170 0.59 3.19 7.41
N TRP A 171 1.61 3.80 6.88
CA TRP A 171 2.82 4.13 7.61
C TRP A 171 3.16 5.60 7.45
N ILE A 172 3.37 6.26 8.54
CA ILE A 172 3.89 7.62 8.57
C ILE A 172 5.33 7.52 9.09
N GLY A 173 6.25 8.13 8.36
CA GLY A 173 7.67 8.09 8.73
C GLY A 173 7.94 8.82 10.04
N ASP A 174 8.65 8.17 10.94
CA ASP A 174 9.03 8.74 12.25
C ASP A 174 10.17 9.76 12.10
N TYR A 175 10.94 9.66 11.02
CA TYR A 175 12.06 10.55 10.68
C TYR A 175 12.26 10.58 9.16
N VAL A 176 13.00 11.59 8.68
CA VAL A 176 13.21 11.82 7.22
C VAL A 176 14.39 10.99 6.71
N ASP A 177 14.19 9.67 6.64
CA ASP A 177 15.13 8.70 6.07
C ASP A 177 14.36 7.48 5.56
N ALA A 178 14.80 6.87 4.46
CA ALA A 178 14.15 5.71 3.86
C ALA A 178 14.04 4.51 4.82
N ASN A 179 14.97 4.39 5.76
CA ASN A 179 14.98 3.30 6.73
C ASN A 179 13.70 3.23 7.57
N THR A 180 13.03 4.36 7.86
CA THR A 180 11.76 4.34 8.61
C THR A 180 10.65 3.57 7.88
N PHE A 181 10.72 3.50 6.54
CA PHE A 181 9.79 2.73 5.71
C PHE A 181 10.24 1.28 5.51
N LEU A 182 11.53 1.07 5.30
CA LEU A 182 12.05 -0.24 4.93
C LEU A 182 12.27 -1.16 6.13
N HIS A 183 12.71 -0.62 7.29
CA HIS A 183 12.99 -1.41 8.47
C HIS A 183 11.78 -2.20 9.00
N MET A 184 10.57 -1.65 8.84
CA MET A 184 9.35 -2.31 9.30
C MET A 184 9.06 -3.67 8.63
N TRP A 185 9.74 -3.98 7.51
CA TRP A 185 9.59 -5.27 6.79
C TRP A 185 10.66 -6.28 7.13
N ARG A 186 11.56 -5.96 8.05
CA ARG A 186 12.56 -6.90 8.58
C ARG A 186 11.86 -8.14 9.14
N THR A 187 12.50 -9.30 8.99
CA THR A 187 12.01 -10.54 9.57
C THR A 187 11.85 -10.42 11.08
N GLY A 188 10.65 -10.70 11.57
CA GLY A 188 10.33 -10.62 13.00
C GLY A 188 10.11 -9.22 13.58
N ASP A 189 10.12 -8.16 12.74
CA ASP A 189 9.73 -6.83 13.20
C ASP A 189 8.25 -6.81 13.62
N GLY A 190 7.94 -6.10 14.71
CA GLY A 190 6.59 -6.03 15.27
C GLY A 190 5.55 -5.37 14.34
N HIS A 191 5.99 -4.61 13.34
CA HIS A 191 5.11 -4.00 12.33
C HIS A 191 4.93 -4.89 11.10
N ASN A 192 5.80 -5.91 10.91
CA ASN A 192 5.68 -6.88 9.83
C ASN A 192 4.63 -7.96 10.17
N ASN A 193 3.37 -7.61 10.03
CA ASN A 193 2.26 -8.54 10.30
C ASN A 193 1.86 -9.35 9.06
N THR A 194 2.71 -9.43 8.03
CA THR A 194 2.41 -10.17 6.79
C THR A 194 2.83 -11.63 6.84
N GLY A 195 3.73 -12.01 7.75
CA GLY A 195 4.41 -13.30 7.74
C GLY A 195 5.58 -13.35 6.75
N TRP A 196 5.87 -12.28 6.03
CA TRP A 196 6.99 -12.22 5.10
C TRP A 196 8.34 -12.24 5.82
N SER A 197 9.28 -13.03 5.27
CA SER A 197 10.65 -13.16 5.74
C SER A 197 11.59 -13.28 4.55
N ASN A 198 12.71 -12.56 4.58
CA ASN A 198 13.73 -12.64 3.53
C ASN A 198 15.10 -12.27 4.09
N ALA A 199 15.99 -13.27 4.19
CA ALA A 199 17.33 -13.09 4.75
C ALA A 199 18.18 -12.05 3.98
N ARG A 200 18.01 -11.96 2.64
CA ARG A 200 18.74 -10.98 1.84
C ARG A 200 18.24 -9.54 2.13
N TYR A 201 16.94 -9.37 2.36
CA TYR A 201 16.38 -8.11 2.77
C TYR A 201 16.93 -7.65 4.13
N ASP A 202 16.99 -8.56 5.10
CA ASP A 202 17.53 -8.27 6.43
C ASP A 202 19.01 -7.89 6.36
N GLU A 203 19.80 -8.60 5.55
CA GLU A 203 21.20 -8.29 5.28
C GLU A 203 21.38 -6.90 4.66
N LEU A 204 20.55 -6.54 3.68
CA LEU A 204 20.61 -5.23 3.02
C LEU A 204 20.32 -4.08 3.99
N LEU A 205 19.38 -4.25 4.92
CA LEU A 205 19.13 -3.26 5.96
C LEU A 205 20.35 -3.10 6.90
N GLU A 206 21.03 -4.19 7.25
CA GLU A 206 22.22 -4.13 8.07
C GLU A 206 23.40 -3.47 7.33
N LEU A 207 23.56 -3.73 6.03
CA LEU A 207 24.56 -3.06 5.19
C LEU A 207 24.26 -1.57 5.09
N ALA A 208 22.99 -1.19 4.83
CA ALA A 208 22.57 0.22 4.78
C ALA A 208 22.81 0.96 6.11
N ALA A 209 22.62 0.28 7.25
CA ALA A 209 22.85 0.88 8.57
C ALA A 209 24.34 1.18 8.85
N ARG A 210 25.27 0.47 8.20
CA ARG A 210 26.74 0.63 8.38
C ARG A 210 27.40 1.43 7.27
N GLU A 211 26.70 1.72 6.18
CA GLU A 211 27.23 2.41 5.01
C GLU A 211 27.24 3.94 5.24
N PRO A 212 28.41 4.58 5.33
CA PRO A 212 28.53 6.01 5.55
C PRO A 212 28.33 6.83 4.26
N ASP A 213 28.53 6.23 3.09
CA ASP A 213 28.33 6.86 1.79
C ASP A 213 26.83 6.83 1.43
N PRO A 214 26.16 8.00 1.31
CA PRO A 214 24.71 8.03 1.04
C PRO A 214 24.33 7.36 -0.28
N GLU A 215 25.14 7.49 -1.34
CA GLU A 215 24.82 6.92 -2.65
C GLU A 215 24.89 5.39 -2.60
N LYS A 216 25.89 4.82 -1.95
CA LYS A 216 26.01 3.39 -1.74
C LYS A 216 24.91 2.86 -0.83
N ARG A 217 24.55 3.62 0.20
CA ARG A 217 23.43 3.31 1.10
C ARG A 217 22.11 3.24 0.33
N PHE A 218 21.88 4.15 -0.61
CA PHE A 218 20.71 4.16 -1.47
C PHE A 218 20.63 2.93 -2.38
N LEU A 219 21.75 2.36 -2.82
CA LEU A 219 21.74 1.09 -3.56
C LEU A 219 21.19 -0.08 -2.72
N HIS A 220 21.51 -0.12 -1.43
CA HIS A 220 20.94 -1.13 -0.53
C HIS A 220 19.42 -0.94 -0.36
N PHE A 221 18.96 0.30 -0.19
CA PHE A 221 17.53 0.59 -0.10
C PHE A 221 16.78 0.29 -1.39
N GLU A 222 17.41 0.53 -2.55
CA GLU A 222 16.83 0.20 -3.85
C GLU A 222 16.63 -1.32 -4.03
N GLU A 223 17.61 -2.13 -3.59
CA GLU A 223 17.43 -3.60 -3.59
C GLU A 223 16.36 -4.05 -2.58
N CYS A 224 16.20 -3.35 -1.45
CA CYS A 224 15.07 -3.61 -0.54
C CYS A 224 13.72 -3.33 -1.20
N GLU A 225 13.55 -2.19 -1.88
CA GLU A 225 12.32 -1.86 -2.63
C GLU A 225 12.04 -2.87 -3.74
N LYS A 226 13.08 -3.35 -4.42
CA LYS A 226 12.97 -4.38 -5.45
C LYS A 226 12.46 -5.70 -4.86
N LEU A 227 13.02 -6.17 -3.75
CA LEU A 227 12.57 -7.38 -3.08
C LEU A 227 11.12 -7.26 -2.60
N LEU A 228 10.71 -6.10 -2.06
CA LEU A 228 9.31 -5.84 -1.71
C LEU A 228 8.38 -5.92 -2.93
N ALA A 229 8.82 -5.40 -4.08
CA ALA A 229 8.01 -5.46 -5.30
C ALA A 229 7.95 -6.87 -5.90
N GLU A 230 9.04 -7.63 -5.86
CA GLU A 230 9.13 -9.00 -6.40
C GLU A 230 8.35 -10.00 -5.55
N HIS A 231 8.42 -9.88 -4.22
CA HIS A 231 7.70 -10.77 -3.31
C HIS A 231 6.28 -10.28 -3.00
N ALA A 232 6.01 -9.01 -3.25
CA ALA A 232 4.72 -8.35 -3.07
C ALA A 232 3.99 -8.66 -1.74
N PRO A 233 4.63 -8.56 -0.57
CA PRO A 233 3.93 -8.76 0.70
C PRO A 233 2.90 -7.67 0.98
N ILE A 234 2.97 -6.59 0.23
CA ILE A 234 2.13 -5.39 0.35
C ILE A 234 1.62 -4.90 -1.00
N LEU A 235 0.62 -4.02 -0.92
CA LEU A 235 0.01 -3.33 -2.04
C LEU A 235 0.00 -1.83 -1.72
N PRO A 236 1.07 -1.07 -2.05
CA PRO A 236 1.08 0.39 -1.92
C PRO A 236 0.02 1.02 -2.83
N ILE A 237 -0.66 2.06 -2.35
CA ILE A 237 -1.75 2.72 -3.08
C ILE A 237 -1.39 4.16 -3.43
N TYR A 238 -1.12 4.98 -2.40
CA TYR A 238 -0.74 6.38 -2.60
C TYR A 238 0.15 6.89 -1.47
N PHE A 239 0.89 7.96 -1.75
CA PHE A 239 1.60 8.74 -0.74
C PHE A 239 0.65 9.78 -0.15
N TYR A 240 0.70 9.91 1.18
CA TYR A 240 -0.17 10.84 1.90
C TYR A 240 0.08 12.30 1.54
N VAL A 241 -0.97 13.08 1.61
CA VAL A 241 -0.99 14.53 1.52
C VAL A 241 -1.86 15.06 2.65
N HIS A 242 -1.39 16.09 3.33
CA HIS A 242 -2.24 16.87 4.23
C HIS A 242 -3.07 17.84 3.40
N VAL A 243 -4.39 17.76 3.55
CA VAL A 243 -5.32 18.71 2.98
C VAL A 243 -5.88 19.55 4.12
N THR A 244 -5.56 20.84 4.13
CA THR A 244 -5.95 21.76 5.20
C THR A 244 -6.74 22.92 4.63
N LEU A 245 -7.64 23.48 5.47
CA LEU A 245 -8.30 24.75 5.20
C LEU A 245 -7.73 25.82 6.12
N ARG A 246 -7.34 26.95 5.53
CA ARG A 246 -6.81 28.12 6.26
C ARG A 246 -7.57 29.37 5.88
#